data_e20309679751547ad367c544f5ff26fd
#
_entry.id   e20309679751547ad367c544f5ff26fd
#
_cell.length_a   1.000
_cell.length_b   1.000
_cell.length_c   1.000
_cell.angle_alpha   90.00
_cell.angle_beta   90.00
_cell.angle_gamma   90.00
#
_symmetry.space_group_name_H-M   'P 1'
#
loop_
_entity.id
_entity.type
_entity.pdbx_description
1 polymer ?
#
loop_
_entity_poly.entity_id
_entity_poly.type
_entity_poly.pdbx_seq_one_letter_code
_entity_poly.pdbx_strand_id
1 'polypeptide(L)'
;MPTEPLVLLANADKWLTESLESVLIQGGYRVIATDKRAQVLELARRHLPDGVLLDVALDQRSSDTLNLCRALRADPTISRATPIILTTAGPALRAQQLEALRAGAWELRGDPLDMEELVLRLGVYVQGKLEVDRLGDEGLIDRASGLYNDVGMTRRAAELAAFTARQGLPLACAVFQPANGSGGGGAGLTPGTADRLALAFRRVGRISDAVCRTGATEFAVFAPATDESGAEGLVQRISDAVSRNAAVKLKAGVSIAFAGPRRTSGTMRTSAAVPQPAMPSTTDLLAQARDALLH
;
A
#
# COMPACT_ATOMS: atom_id res chain seq x y z
N MET A 1 19.85 3.90 -5.21
CA MET A 1 19.74 5.26 -5.79
C MET A 1 18.34 5.75 -5.45
N PRO A 2 18.17 6.94 -4.84
CA PRO A 2 16.83 7.48 -4.69
C PRO A 2 16.22 7.61 -6.09
N THR A 3 15.03 7.10 -6.28
CA THR A 3 14.30 7.23 -7.54
C THR A 3 13.86 8.70 -7.69
N GLU A 4 14.08 9.28 -8.87
CA GLU A 4 13.62 10.63 -9.16
C GLU A 4 12.10 10.73 -8.95
N PRO A 5 11.61 11.76 -8.23
CA PRO A 5 10.19 11.91 -7.98
C PRO A 5 9.39 12.10 -9.27
N LEU A 6 8.18 11.58 -9.30
CA LEU A 6 7.33 11.56 -10.48
C LEU A 6 6.25 12.64 -10.40
N VAL A 7 6.12 13.44 -11.45
CA VAL A 7 5.05 14.44 -11.60
C VAL A 7 4.10 14.05 -12.72
N LEU A 8 2.81 14.06 -12.44
CA LEU A 8 1.76 13.95 -13.44
C LEU A 8 1.33 15.34 -13.87
N LEU A 9 1.54 15.64 -15.14
CA LEU A 9 1.20 16.92 -15.78
C LEU A 9 -0.01 16.74 -16.70
N ALA A 10 -1.09 17.46 -16.44
CA ALA A 10 -2.28 17.44 -17.28
C ALA A 10 -2.62 18.85 -17.75
N ASN A 11 -2.38 19.11 -19.03
CA ASN A 11 -2.60 20.40 -19.65
C ASN A 11 -3.03 20.22 -21.11
N ALA A 12 -3.98 21.04 -21.58
CA ALA A 12 -4.48 21.01 -22.94
C ALA A 12 -3.57 21.78 -23.93
N ASP A 13 -2.78 22.74 -23.42
CA ASP A 13 -1.83 23.51 -24.20
C ASP A 13 -0.51 22.73 -24.35
N LYS A 14 -0.22 22.31 -25.58
CA LYS A 14 1.00 21.54 -25.89
C LYS A 14 2.28 22.32 -25.66
N TRP A 15 2.30 23.60 -26.03
CA TRP A 15 3.50 24.43 -25.88
C TRP A 15 3.84 24.61 -24.39
N LEU A 16 2.82 24.91 -23.57
CA LEU A 16 2.98 25.02 -22.12
C LEU A 16 3.37 23.66 -21.49
N THR A 17 2.82 22.55 -21.98
CA THR A 17 3.19 21.21 -21.55
C THR A 17 4.67 20.93 -21.81
N GLU A 18 5.17 21.16 -23.03
CA GLU A 18 6.56 20.93 -23.39
C GLU A 18 7.52 21.83 -22.57
N SER A 19 7.11 23.07 -22.33
CA SER A 19 7.86 24.01 -21.50
C SER A 19 7.93 23.56 -20.04
N LEU A 20 6.81 23.16 -19.45
CA LEU A 20 6.73 22.63 -18.08
C LEU A 20 7.50 21.31 -17.94
N GLU A 21 7.38 20.39 -18.89
CA GLU A 21 8.16 19.15 -18.90
C GLU A 21 9.66 19.43 -18.88
N SER A 22 10.13 20.32 -19.75
CA SER A 22 11.56 20.66 -19.83
C SER A 22 12.08 21.19 -18.48
N VAL A 23 11.35 22.12 -17.85
CA VAL A 23 11.76 22.74 -16.58
C VAL A 23 11.67 21.74 -15.44
N LEU A 24 10.65 20.88 -15.40
CA LEU A 24 10.52 19.83 -14.38
C LEU A 24 11.65 18.79 -14.50
N ILE A 25 11.97 18.34 -15.72
CA ILE A 25 13.07 17.39 -15.94
C ILE A 25 14.41 18.00 -15.51
N GLN A 26 14.66 19.28 -15.83
CA GLN A 26 15.85 19.99 -15.34
C GLN A 26 15.85 20.12 -13.81
N GLY A 27 14.69 20.22 -13.20
CA GLY A 27 14.49 20.21 -11.74
C GLY A 27 14.63 18.84 -11.08
N GLY A 28 14.97 17.77 -11.82
CA GLY A 28 15.20 16.42 -11.30
C GLY A 28 13.93 15.58 -11.14
N TYR A 29 12.87 15.90 -11.87
CA TYR A 29 11.62 15.14 -11.87
C TYR A 29 11.50 14.25 -13.11
N ARG A 30 10.87 13.09 -12.93
CA ARG A 30 10.27 12.35 -14.03
C ARG A 30 8.88 12.93 -14.30
N VAL A 31 8.47 13.02 -15.56
CA VAL A 31 7.16 13.57 -15.93
C VAL A 31 6.34 12.56 -16.72
N ILE A 32 5.06 12.47 -16.43
CA ILE A 32 4.05 11.85 -17.27
C ILE A 32 3.06 12.94 -17.64
N ALA A 33 2.93 13.20 -18.94
CA ALA A 33 2.02 14.23 -19.43
C ALA A 33 0.78 13.62 -20.11
N THR A 34 -0.35 14.35 -20.03
CA THR A 34 -1.58 14.02 -20.76
C THR A 34 -2.37 15.30 -21.06
N ASP A 35 -3.01 15.33 -22.22
CA ASP A 35 -3.98 16.36 -22.61
C ASP A 35 -5.43 15.92 -22.36
N LYS A 36 -5.63 14.71 -21.83
CA LYS A 36 -6.95 14.09 -21.67
C LYS A 36 -7.34 13.94 -20.22
N ARG A 37 -8.36 14.68 -19.78
CA ARG A 37 -8.93 14.59 -18.43
C ARG A 37 -9.27 13.15 -18.01
N ALA A 38 -9.87 12.37 -18.93
CA ALA A 38 -10.27 10.99 -18.66
C ALA A 38 -9.12 10.07 -18.27
N GLN A 39 -7.88 10.38 -18.69
CA GLN A 39 -6.70 9.57 -18.39
C GLN A 39 -6.05 9.93 -17.05
N VAL A 40 -6.29 11.12 -16.50
CA VAL A 40 -5.57 11.63 -15.33
C VAL A 40 -5.72 10.71 -14.13
N LEU A 41 -6.94 10.30 -13.80
CA LEU A 41 -7.19 9.43 -12.64
C LEU A 41 -6.59 8.03 -12.84
N GLU A 42 -6.65 7.48 -14.04
CA GLU A 42 -6.04 6.20 -14.37
C GLU A 42 -4.52 6.26 -14.27
N LEU A 43 -3.88 7.28 -14.85
CA LEU A 43 -2.45 7.50 -14.78
C LEU A 43 -1.98 7.71 -13.33
N ALA A 44 -2.74 8.49 -12.55
CA ALA A 44 -2.44 8.70 -11.14
C ALA A 44 -2.48 7.40 -10.33
N ARG A 45 -3.48 6.53 -10.55
CA ARG A 45 -3.59 5.21 -9.92
C ARG A 45 -2.47 4.27 -10.32
N ARG A 46 -2.13 4.27 -11.60
CA ARG A 46 -1.14 3.35 -12.18
C ARG A 46 0.28 3.70 -11.78
N HIS A 47 0.59 5.00 -11.72
CA HIS A 47 1.97 5.47 -11.56
C HIS A 47 2.26 6.09 -10.19
N LEU A 48 1.23 6.36 -9.37
CA LEU A 48 1.34 6.90 -8.02
C LEU A 48 2.28 8.13 -7.94
N PRO A 49 1.96 9.24 -8.64
CA PRO A 49 2.85 10.37 -8.76
C PRO A 49 3.12 11.06 -7.41
N ASP A 50 4.30 11.65 -7.29
CA ASP A 50 4.72 12.43 -6.14
C ASP A 50 4.19 13.87 -6.15
N GLY A 51 3.73 14.33 -7.31
CA GLY A 51 3.06 15.61 -7.49
C GLY A 51 2.13 15.58 -8.70
N VAL A 52 1.11 16.43 -8.70
CA VAL A 52 0.14 16.55 -9.80
C VAL A 52 -0.03 18.03 -10.15
N LEU A 53 0.17 18.35 -11.43
CA LEU A 53 -0.11 19.65 -12.02
C LEU A 53 -1.31 19.52 -12.97
N LEU A 54 -2.39 20.26 -12.72
CA LEU A 54 -3.62 20.20 -13.50
C LEU A 54 -3.98 21.59 -14.03
N ASP A 55 -4.18 21.72 -15.33
CA ASP A 55 -4.78 22.89 -15.90
C ASP A 55 -6.30 22.92 -15.65
N VAL A 56 -6.80 24.05 -15.13
CA VAL A 56 -8.24 24.27 -14.90
C VAL A 56 -9.03 24.17 -16.21
N ALA A 57 -8.42 24.56 -17.34
CA ALA A 57 -9.03 24.53 -18.66
C ALA A 57 -8.84 23.20 -19.42
N LEU A 58 -8.35 22.15 -18.77
CA LEU A 58 -8.04 20.86 -19.41
C LEU A 58 -9.19 20.29 -20.26
N ASP A 59 -10.44 20.65 -19.96
CA ASP A 59 -11.65 20.18 -20.67
C ASP A 59 -12.65 21.32 -20.96
N GLN A 60 -12.16 22.53 -21.15
CA GLN A 60 -12.94 23.74 -21.41
C GLN A 60 -13.94 24.16 -20.30
N ARG A 61 -14.09 23.35 -19.24
CA ARG A 61 -14.95 23.64 -18.08
C ARG A 61 -14.17 23.50 -16.78
N SER A 62 -13.93 24.61 -16.11
CA SER A 62 -13.20 24.63 -14.82
C SER A 62 -13.86 23.75 -13.74
N SER A 63 -15.20 23.64 -13.75
CA SER A 63 -15.94 22.77 -12.81
C SER A 63 -15.53 21.30 -12.92
N ASP A 64 -15.20 20.82 -14.10
CA ASP A 64 -14.87 19.42 -14.35
C ASP A 64 -13.47 19.08 -13.85
N THR A 65 -12.52 20.00 -13.94
CA THR A 65 -11.19 19.85 -13.36
C THR A 65 -11.22 19.93 -11.82
N LEU A 66 -12.07 20.76 -11.23
CA LEU A 66 -12.29 20.78 -9.78
C LEU A 66 -12.89 19.46 -9.28
N ASN A 67 -13.82 18.85 -10.05
CA ASN A 67 -14.35 17.55 -9.73
C ASN A 67 -13.29 16.45 -9.86
N LEU A 68 -12.42 16.53 -10.86
CA LEU A 68 -11.27 15.62 -10.99
C LEU A 68 -10.31 15.75 -9.80
N CYS A 69 -10.02 16.96 -9.34
CA CYS A 69 -9.22 17.20 -8.14
C CYS A 69 -9.86 16.53 -6.90
N ARG A 70 -11.17 16.67 -6.71
CA ARG A 70 -11.89 15.97 -5.64
C ARG A 70 -11.80 14.45 -5.78
N ALA A 71 -11.92 13.91 -7.00
CA ALA A 71 -11.79 12.49 -7.27
C ALA A 71 -10.39 11.96 -6.94
N LEU A 72 -9.32 12.67 -7.30
CA LEU A 72 -7.95 12.34 -6.93
C LEU A 72 -7.76 12.32 -5.40
N ARG A 73 -8.34 13.30 -4.68
CA ARG A 73 -8.28 13.36 -3.20
C ARG A 73 -9.07 12.25 -2.51
N ALA A 74 -10.16 11.82 -3.09
CA ALA A 74 -11.01 10.75 -2.56
C ALA A 74 -10.46 9.36 -2.87
N ASP A 75 -9.50 9.23 -3.77
CA ASP A 75 -8.94 7.95 -4.18
C ASP A 75 -8.00 7.39 -3.11
N PRO A 76 -8.29 6.19 -2.56
CA PRO A 76 -7.48 5.61 -1.48
C PRO A 76 -6.09 5.14 -1.93
N THR A 77 -5.86 4.97 -3.24
CA THR A 77 -4.55 4.55 -3.77
C THR A 77 -3.57 5.72 -3.88
N ILE A 78 -4.08 6.96 -3.92
CA ILE A 78 -3.27 8.16 -4.05
C ILE A 78 -2.99 8.71 -2.65
N SER A 79 -1.72 8.95 -2.33
CA SER A 79 -1.33 9.52 -1.03
C SER A 79 -2.05 10.85 -0.80
N ARG A 80 -2.63 11.02 0.39
CA ARG A 80 -3.24 12.29 0.78
C ARG A 80 -2.24 13.44 0.86
N ALA A 81 -0.96 13.10 1.02
CA ALA A 81 0.14 14.06 1.03
C ALA A 81 0.63 14.43 -0.39
N THR A 82 0.14 13.77 -1.46
CA THR A 82 0.50 14.16 -2.84
C THR A 82 0.02 15.58 -3.13
N PRO A 83 0.90 16.57 -3.43
CA PRO A 83 0.50 17.90 -3.79
C PRO A 83 -0.25 17.91 -5.12
N ILE A 84 -1.39 18.58 -5.16
CA ILE A 84 -2.13 18.89 -6.39
C ILE A 84 -2.10 20.40 -6.55
N ILE A 85 -1.45 20.88 -7.61
CA ILE A 85 -1.38 22.28 -7.97
C ILE A 85 -2.25 22.48 -9.21
N LEU A 86 -3.16 23.42 -9.16
CA LEU A 86 -3.94 23.82 -10.32
C LEU A 86 -3.27 25.01 -11.01
N THR A 87 -3.33 25.03 -12.34
CA THR A 87 -2.89 26.17 -13.17
C THR A 87 -4.07 26.74 -13.94
N THR A 88 -4.07 28.02 -14.23
CA THR A 88 -5.11 28.70 -15.04
C THR A 88 -4.47 29.74 -15.95
N ALA A 89 -5.04 29.87 -17.15
CA ALA A 89 -4.72 30.98 -18.04
C ALA A 89 -5.29 32.29 -17.47
N GLY A 90 -4.43 33.25 -17.26
CA GLY A 90 -4.76 34.53 -16.64
C GLY A 90 -4.66 34.56 -15.11
N PRO A 91 -4.90 35.73 -14.50
CA PRO A 91 -4.70 35.92 -13.07
C PRO A 91 -5.60 35.02 -12.23
N ALA A 92 -5.03 34.35 -11.25
CA ALA A 92 -5.79 33.51 -10.31
C ALA A 92 -6.62 34.40 -9.35
N LEU A 93 -7.91 34.52 -9.61
CA LEU A 93 -8.81 35.31 -8.78
C LEU A 93 -9.02 34.64 -7.42
N ARG A 94 -9.20 35.44 -6.37
CA ARG A 94 -9.39 34.94 -4.99
C ARG A 94 -10.55 33.93 -4.86
N ALA A 95 -11.66 34.13 -5.59
CA ALA A 95 -12.78 33.19 -5.60
C ALA A 95 -12.36 31.82 -6.15
N GLN A 96 -11.62 31.80 -7.27
CA GLN A 96 -11.10 30.59 -7.89
C GLN A 96 -10.07 29.88 -7.00
N GLN A 97 -9.20 30.64 -6.32
CA GLN A 97 -8.26 30.08 -5.34
C GLN A 97 -9.00 29.36 -4.20
N LEU A 98 -10.05 29.96 -3.66
CA LEU A 98 -10.86 29.35 -2.60
C LEU A 98 -11.60 28.09 -3.08
N GLU A 99 -12.10 28.09 -4.31
CA GLU A 99 -12.73 26.89 -4.91
C GLU A 99 -11.72 25.76 -5.14
N ALA A 100 -10.52 26.08 -5.60
CA ALA A 100 -9.43 25.13 -5.77
C ALA A 100 -9.04 24.48 -4.43
N LEU A 101 -8.86 25.28 -3.39
CA LEU A 101 -8.57 24.79 -2.03
C LEU A 101 -9.70 23.90 -1.49
N ARG A 102 -10.97 24.28 -1.69
CA ARG A 102 -12.13 23.45 -1.30
C ARG A 102 -12.21 22.14 -2.09
N ALA A 103 -11.70 22.13 -3.32
CA ALA A 103 -11.59 20.90 -4.12
C ALA A 103 -10.42 20.01 -3.69
N GLY A 104 -9.56 20.46 -2.77
CA GLY A 104 -8.42 19.73 -2.25
C GLY A 104 -7.11 20.01 -2.98
N ALA A 105 -7.06 21.01 -3.86
CA ALA A 105 -5.79 21.50 -4.38
C ALA A 105 -4.98 22.18 -3.27
N TRP A 106 -3.67 22.15 -3.35
CA TRP A 106 -2.79 22.87 -2.43
C TRP A 106 -2.70 24.35 -2.80
N GLU A 107 -2.72 24.64 -4.09
CA GLU A 107 -2.79 26.01 -4.59
C GLU A 107 -3.35 26.06 -6.01
N LEU A 108 -3.74 27.28 -6.43
CA LEU A 108 -4.05 27.66 -7.80
C LEU A 108 -3.05 28.75 -8.24
N ARG A 109 -2.34 28.48 -9.34
CA ARG A 109 -1.38 29.42 -9.96
C ARG A 109 -1.99 29.97 -11.26
N GLY A 110 -1.90 31.28 -11.41
CA GLY A 110 -2.37 31.97 -12.61
C GLY A 110 -1.22 32.46 -13.49
N ASP A 111 -1.57 32.87 -14.70
CA ASP A 111 -0.66 33.51 -15.64
C ASP A 111 -0.41 34.97 -15.23
N PRO A 112 0.85 35.50 -15.32
CA PRO A 112 2.03 34.82 -15.80
C PRO A 112 2.57 33.75 -14.83
N LEU A 113 2.76 32.53 -15.37
CA LEU A 113 3.25 31.42 -14.58
C LEU A 113 4.78 31.52 -14.47
N ASP A 114 5.27 31.83 -13.29
CA ASP A 114 6.70 31.77 -12.98
C ASP A 114 7.12 30.30 -12.83
N MET A 115 7.79 29.77 -13.86
CA MET A 115 8.23 28.37 -13.92
C MET A 115 9.25 28.04 -12.84
N GLU A 116 10.17 28.96 -12.52
CA GLU A 116 11.17 28.76 -11.50
C GLU A 116 10.51 28.69 -10.11
N GLU A 117 9.62 29.65 -9.80
CA GLU A 117 8.84 29.62 -8.55
C GLU A 117 8.01 28.36 -8.43
N LEU A 118 7.36 27.92 -9.52
CA LEU A 118 6.56 26.69 -9.53
C LEU A 118 7.39 25.47 -9.17
N VAL A 119 8.57 25.29 -9.78
CA VAL A 119 9.44 24.14 -9.50
C VAL A 119 9.98 24.18 -8.07
N LEU A 120 10.37 25.35 -7.56
CA LEU A 120 10.81 25.50 -6.18
C LEU A 120 9.71 25.13 -5.18
N ARG A 121 8.47 25.61 -5.39
CA ARG A 121 7.32 25.27 -4.53
C ARG A 121 6.98 23.79 -4.61
N LEU A 122 6.92 23.23 -5.82
CA LEU A 122 6.70 21.82 -6.03
C LEU A 122 7.75 20.98 -5.29
N GLY A 123 9.02 21.43 -5.32
CA GLY A 123 10.11 20.80 -4.59
C GLY A 123 9.85 20.70 -3.08
N VAL A 124 9.45 21.80 -2.47
CA VAL A 124 9.08 21.81 -1.03
C VAL A 124 7.92 20.85 -0.74
N TYR A 125 6.91 20.86 -1.59
CA TYR A 125 5.71 20.03 -1.41
C TYR A 125 5.99 18.55 -1.60
N VAL A 126 6.74 18.20 -2.65
CA VAL A 126 7.13 16.80 -2.94
C VAL A 126 8.05 16.26 -1.85
N GLN A 127 9.00 17.05 -1.35
CA GLN A 127 9.85 16.62 -0.23
C GLN A 127 9.00 16.35 1.02
N GLY A 128 8.04 17.20 1.34
CA GLY A 128 7.12 16.97 2.44
C GLY A 128 6.29 15.69 2.26
N LYS A 129 5.82 15.42 1.04
CA LYS A 129 5.09 14.17 0.71
C LYS A 129 5.98 12.95 0.88
N LEU A 130 7.20 12.98 0.35
CA LEU A 130 8.14 11.86 0.46
C LEU A 130 8.51 11.56 1.92
N GLU A 131 8.65 12.60 2.76
CA GLU A 131 8.89 12.41 4.19
C GLU A 131 7.67 11.79 4.90
N VAL A 132 6.44 12.22 4.56
CA VAL A 132 5.21 11.61 5.09
C VAL A 132 5.08 10.15 4.67
N ASP A 133 5.42 9.82 3.43
CA ASP A 133 5.39 8.44 2.94
C ASP A 133 6.46 7.60 3.63
N ARG A 134 7.71 8.12 3.77
CA ARG A 134 8.78 7.46 4.50
C ARG A 134 8.39 7.15 5.96
N LEU A 135 7.81 8.10 6.67
CA LEU A 135 7.28 7.89 8.02
C LEU A 135 6.13 6.87 8.03
N GLY A 136 5.36 6.78 6.93
CA GLY A 136 4.34 5.77 6.73
C GLY A 136 4.93 4.38 6.57
N ASP A 137 6.00 4.26 5.79
CA ASP A 137 6.72 3.00 5.55
C ASP A 137 7.53 2.55 6.76
N GLU A 138 8.08 3.47 7.54
CA GLU A 138 8.74 3.20 8.82
C GLU A 138 7.73 2.82 9.93
N GLY A 139 6.46 3.12 9.76
CA GLY A 139 5.38 2.65 10.63
C GLY A 139 5.23 1.13 10.56
N LEU A 140 4.67 0.53 11.62
CA LEU A 140 4.42 -0.92 11.67
C LEU A 140 3.10 -1.33 11.04
N ILE A 141 2.24 -0.36 10.70
CA ILE A 141 0.86 -0.58 10.29
C ILE A 141 0.61 0.06 8.92
N ASP A 142 0.05 -0.70 8.00
CA ASP A 142 -0.50 -0.19 6.75
C ASP A 142 -1.71 0.72 7.05
N ARG A 143 -1.63 1.98 6.68
CA ARG A 143 -2.63 2.99 7.03
C ARG A 143 -3.99 2.76 6.37
N ALA A 144 -4.01 2.14 5.19
CA ALA A 144 -5.24 1.88 4.46
C ALA A 144 -6.03 0.72 5.09
N SER A 145 -5.35 -0.36 5.45
CA SER A 145 -5.97 -1.57 5.98
C SER A 145 -6.02 -1.64 7.52
N GLY A 146 -5.12 -0.92 8.21
CA GLY A 146 -4.93 -1.03 9.66
C GLY A 146 -4.30 -2.36 10.10
N LEU A 147 -3.72 -3.12 9.18
CA LEU A 147 -2.97 -4.35 9.41
C LEU A 147 -1.47 -4.04 9.50
N TYR A 148 -0.66 -5.00 9.99
CA TYR A 148 0.79 -4.86 9.90
C TYR A 148 1.23 -4.76 8.43
N ASN A 149 2.15 -3.83 8.14
CA ASN A 149 2.89 -3.78 6.88
C ASN A 149 4.10 -4.73 6.94
N ASP A 150 4.95 -4.76 5.92
CA ASP A 150 6.12 -5.67 5.88
C ASP A 150 7.10 -5.45 7.04
N VAL A 151 7.33 -4.21 7.46
CA VAL A 151 8.19 -3.88 8.60
C VAL A 151 7.56 -4.38 9.91
N GLY A 152 6.28 -4.07 10.10
CA GLY A 152 5.51 -4.53 11.25
C GLY A 152 5.36 -6.04 11.30
N MET A 153 5.16 -6.67 10.16
CA MET A 153 5.13 -8.13 10.02
C MET A 153 6.47 -8.75 10.48
N THR A 154 7.58 -8.29 9.91
CA THR A 154 8.91 -8.83 10.22
C THR A 154 9.19 -8.76 11.72
N ARG A 155 8.95 -7.60 12.33
CA ARG A 155 9.14 -7.39 13.76
C ARG A 155 8.21 -8.27 14.58
N ARG A 156 6.91 -8.24 14.30
CA ARG A 156 5.91 -8.97 15.10
C ARG A 156 6.04 -10.48 14.95
N ALA A 157 6.32 -10.98 13.75
CA ALA A 157 6.57 -12.39 13.51
C ALA A 157 7.82 -12.88 14.27
N ALA A 158 8.90 -12.08 14.30
CA ALA A 158 10.11 -12.42 15.09
C ALA A 158 9.83 -12.47 16.59
N GLU A 159 9.02 -11.56 17.15
CA GLU A 159 8.59 -11.59 18.54
C GLU A 159 7.77 -12.86 18.85
N LEU A 160 6.83 -13.23 17.98
CA LEU A 160 6.03 -14.45 18.13
C LEU A 160 6.88 -15.71 18.00
N ALA A 161 7.82 -15.76 17.06
CA ALA A 161 8.74 -16.88 16.90
C ALA A 161 9.62 -17.07 18.16
N ALA A 162 10.17 -15.99 18.68
CA ALA A 162 10.96 -16.04 19.91
C ALA A 162 10.12 -16.46 21.14
N PHE A 163 8.87 -16.02 21.21
CA PHE A 163 7.92 -16.43 22.26
C PHE A 163 7.60 -17.92 22.16
N THR A 164 7.14 -18.40 20.99
CA THR A 164 6.75 -19.79 20.79
C THR A 164 7.93 -20.74 20.96
N ALA A 165 9.14 -20.36 20.50
CA ALA A 165 10.35 -21.13 20.72
C ALA A 165 10.65 -21.35 22.20
N ARG A 166 10.57 -20.29 23.04
CA ARG A 166 10.78 -20.39 24.49
C ARG A 166 9.75 -21.26 25.19
N GLN A 167 8.53 -21.27 24.69
CA GLN A 167 7.43 -22.04 25.28
C GLN A 167 7.33 -23.46 24.72
N GLY A 168 8.10 -23.82 23.69
CA GLY A 168 7.98 -25.10 22.99
C GLY A 168 6.64 -25.26 22.28
N LEU A 169 6.09 -24.15 21.78
CA LEU A 169 4.80 -24.10 21.08
C LEU A 169 4.99 -23.97 19.58
N PRO A 170 4.06 -24.50 18.77
CA PRO A 170 4.11 -24.29 17.32
C PRO A 170 3.78 -22.85 16.94
N LEU A 171 4.35 -22.41 15.82
CA LEU A 171 4.02 -21.15 15.14
C LEU A 171 3.56 -21.49 13.71
N ALA A 172 2.31 -21.20 13.38
CA ALA A 172 1.83 -21.30 12.01
C ALA A 172 1.96 -19.97 11.28
N CYS A 173 2.31 -20.05 9.99
CA CYS A 173 2.21 -18.96 9.03
C CYS A 173 1.25 -19.38 7.92
N ALA A 174 0.20 -18.60 7.68
CA ALA A 174 -0.73 -18.81 6.58
C ALA A 174 -0.71 -17.59 5.65
N VAL A 175 -0.53 -17.84 4.35
CA VAL A 175 -0.56 -16.81 3.30
C VAL A 175 -1.82 -16.99 2.47
N PHE A 176 -2.46 -15.87 2.14
CA PHE A 176 -3.73 -15.83 1.43
C PHE A 176 -3.64 -14.92 0.22
N GLN A 177 -4.18 -15.38 -0.89
CA GLN A 177 -4.37 -14.60 -2.10
C GLN A 177 -5.76 -14.87 -2.69
N PRO A 178 -6.36 -13.91 -3.40
CA PRO A 178 -7.59 -14.18 -4.16
C PRO A 178 -7.36 -15.31 -5.17
N ALA A 179 -8.23 -16.30 -5.16
CA ALA A 179 -8.25 -17.30 -6.21
C ALA A 179 -8.60 -16.61 -7.52
N ASN A 180 -7.78 -16.78 -8.56
CA ASN A 180 -8.06 -16.27 -9.90
C ASN A 180 -9.41 -16.81 -10.36
N GLY A 181 -10.47 -16.05 -10.13
CA GLY A 181 -11.82 -16.32 -10.56
C GLY A 181 -12.13 -15.46 -11.77
N SER A 182 -12.30 -16.10 -12.93
CA SER A 182 -13.16 -15.71 -14.06
C SER A 182 -13.26 -14.20 -14.32
N GLY A 183 -12.29 -13.67 -15.05
CA GLY A 183 -12.31 -12.33 -15.61
C GLY A 183 -10.92 -12.03 -16.15
N GLY A 184 -10.71 -12.34 -17.43
CA GLY A 184 -9.41 -12.24 -18.10
C GLY A 184 -8.73 -10.88 -17.91
N GLY A 185 -7.42 -10.95 -17.75
CA GLY A 185 -6.54 -9.78 -17.78
C GLY A 185 -6.37 -9.15 -16.41
N GLY A 186 -5.18 -9.23 -15.85
CA GLY A 186 -4.49 -8.48 -14.78
C GLY A 186 -5.14 -7.30 -14.06
N ALA A 187 -6.45 -7.27 -13.92
CA ALA A 187 -7.18 -6.26 -13.16
C ALA A 187 -7.07 -6.61 -11.68
N GLY A 188 -6.22 -5.87 -10.97
CA GLY A 188 -6.16 -5.89 -9.51
C GLY A 188 -7.54 -5.71 -8.89
N LEU A 189 -7.73 -6.22 -7.69
CA LEU A 189 -8.96 -5.99 -6.91
C LEU A 189 -9.31 -4.50 -6.92
N THR A 190 -10.61 -4.20 -7.06
CA THR A 190 -11.03 -2.80 -6.90
C THR A 190 -10.68 -2.33 -5.49
N PRO A 191 -10.30 -1.05 -5.30
CA PRO A 191 -9.93 -0.52 -3.99
C PRO A 191 -10.92 -0.89 -2.89
N GLY A 192 -12.22 -0.75 -3.14
CA GLY A 192 -13.25 -1.13 -2.17
C GLY A 192 -13.34 -2.64 -1.88
N THR A 193 -12.82 -3.50 -2.75
CA THR A 193 -12.71 -4.94 -2.47
C THR A 193 -11.51 -5.23 -1.57
N ALA A 194 -10.36 -4.56 -1.83
CA ALA A 194 -9.18 -4.67 -0.99
C ALA A 194 -9.47 -4.23 0.46
N ASP A 195 -10.21 -3.15 0.66
CA ASP A 195 -10.61 -2.67 1.99
C ASP A 195 -11.54 -3.65 2.71
N ARG A 196 -12.50 -4.25 1.99
CA ARG A 196 -13.37 -5.29 2.56
C ARG A 196 -12.60 -6.54 2.94
N LEU A 197 -11.61 -6.94 2.16
CA LEU A 197 -10.68 -8.02 2.50
C LEU A 197 -9.93 -7.71 3.79
N ALA A 198 -9.25 -6.57 3.85
CA ALA A 198 -8.50 -6.14 5.03
C ALA A 198 -9.36 -6.11 6.29
N LEU A 199 -10.59 -5.60 6.18
CA LEU A 199 -11.54 -5.59 7.30
C LEU A 199 -11.94 -7.00 7.73
N ALA A 200 -12.14 -7.94 6.79
CA ALA A 200 -12.45 -9.33 7.10
C ALA A 200 -11.29 -10.01 7.83
N PHE A 201 -10.06 -9.85 7.36
CA PHE A 201 -8.84 -10.35 8.02
C PHE A 201 -8.70 -9.81 9.44
N ARG A 202 -8.87 -8.49 9.61
CA ARG A 202 -8.76 -7.83 10.92
C ARG A 202 -9.79 -8.33 11.94
N ARG A 203 -11.01 -8.67 11.50
CA ARG A 203 -12.08 -9.15 12.39
C ARG A 203 -11.93 -10.60 12.80
N VAL A 204 -11.29 -11.43 11.99
CA VAL A 204 -11.19 -12.89 12.20
C VAL A 204 -9.90 -13.28 12.91
N GLY A 205 -8.82 -12.52 12.72
CA GLY A 205 -7.58 -12.73 13.46
C GLY A 205 -7.80 -12.61 14.97
N ARG A 206 -7.18 -13.50 15.74
CA ARG A 206 -7.17 -13.40 17.20
C ARG A 206 -6.25 -12.24 17.61
N ILE A 207 -6.43 -11.72 18.81
CA ILE A 207 -5.56 -10.64 19.35
C ILE A 207 -4.10 -11.09 19.46
N SER A 208 -3.85 -12.39 19.59
CA SER A 208 -2.52 -13.01 19.60
C SER A 208 -1.89 -13.09 18.21
N ASP A 209 -2.69 -13.08 17.16
CA ASP A 209 -2.22 -13.30 15.79
C ASP A 209 -1.64 -12.01 15.21
N ALA A 210 -0.58 -12.13 14.42
CA ALA A 210 -0.10 -11.03 13.60
C ALA A 210 -0.73 -11.13 12.22
N VAL A 211 -1.68 -10.24 11.93
CA VAL A 211 -2.35 -10.15 10.64
C VAL A 211 -1.70 -9.04 9.82
N CYS A 212 -1.18 -9.40 8.66
CA CYS A 212 -0.30 -8.55 7.86
C CYS A 212 -0.86 -8.41 6.43
N ARG A 213 -0.63 -7.25 5.83
CA ARG A 213 -0.79 -7.03 4.39
C ARG A 213 0.59 -6.98 3.76
N THR A 214 0.94 -7.99 2.95
CA THR A 214 2.26 -8.18 2.34
C THR A 214 2.29 -7.84 0.86
N GLY A 215 1.20 -7.28 0.35
CA GLY A 215 1.08 -6.87 -1.04
C GLY A 215 -0.27 -6.24 -1.35
N ALA A 216 -0.49 -5.88 -2.61
CA ALA A 216 -1.76 -5.30 -3.05
C ALA A 216 -2.95 -6.23 -2.78
N THR A 217 -2.74 -7.54 -2.92
CA THR A 217 -3.77 -8.59 -2.79
C THR A 217 -3.35 -9.76 -1.92
N GLU A 218 -2.17 -9.69 -1.29
CA GLU A 218 -1.62 -10.75 -0.46
C GLU A 218 -1.71 -10.37 1.03
N PHE A 219 -2.13 -11.34 1.84
CA PHE A 219 -2.22 -11.23 3.28
C PHE A 219 -1.51 -12.41 3.93
N ALA A 220 -0.83 -12.15 5.06
CA ALA A 220 -0.20 -13.19 5.86
C ALA A 220 -0.71 -13.13 7.31
N VAL A 221 -0.82 -14.30 7.94
CA VAL A 221 -1.20 -14.43 9.34
C VAL A 221 -0.20 -15.32 10.05
N PHE A 222 0.48 -14.79 11.07
CA PHE A 222 1.31 -15.57 11.97
C PHE A 222 0.50 -15.86 13.25
N ALA A 223 0.24 -17.12 13.49
CA ALA A 223 -0.61 -17.58 14.60
C ALA A 223 0.23 -18.41 15.60
N PRO A 224 0.51 -17.88 16.81
CA PRO A 224 1.24 -18.59 17.84
C PRO A 224 0.38 -19.71 18.46
N ALA A 225 1.04 -20.75 18.99
CA ALA A 225 0.41 -21.93 19.61
C ALA A 225 -0.62 -22.61 18.67
N THR A 226 -0.32 -22.62 17.36
CA THR A 226 -1.21 -23.13 16.33
C THR A 226 -0.48 -24.25 15.57
N ASP A 227 -0.97 -25.46 15.69
CA ASP A 227 -0.53 -26.67 14.99
C ASP A 227 -1.24 -26.80 13.63
N GLU A 228 -1.06 -27.92 12.95
CA GLU A 228 -1.62 -28.19 11.63
C GLU A 228 -3.16 -28.09 11.61
N SER A 229 -3.82 -28.75 12.55
CA SER A 229 -5.29 -28.70 12.68
C SER A 229 -5.80 -27.28 13.01
N GLY A 230 -5.06 -26.58 13.88
CA GLY A 230 -5.34 -25.17 14.19
C GLY A 230 -5.16 -24.24 13.00
N ALA A 231 -4.17 -24.50 12.15
CA ALA A 231 -3.91 -23.74 10.94
C ALA A 231 -4.99 -23.98 9.86
N GLU A 232 -5.43 -25.22 9.68
CA GLU A 232 -6.58 -25.53 8.82
C GLU A 232 -7.85 -24.79 9.28
N GLY A 233 -8.13 -24.84 10.58
CA GLY A 233 -9.24 -24.10 11.16
C GLY A 233 -9.11 -22.58 11.01
N LEU A 234 -7.90 -22.01 11.04
CA LEU A 234 -7.63 -20.61 10.76
C LEU A 234 -7.95 -20.28 9.31
N VAL A 235 -7.44 -21.07 8.36
CA VAL A 235 -7.68 -20.90 6.92
C VAL A 235 -9.17 -20.94 6.61
N GLN A 236 -9.90 -21.92 7.18
CA GLN A 236 -11.35 -22.04 6.95
C GLN A 236 -12.10 -20.80 7.48
N ARG A 237 -11.83 -20.37 8.72
CA ARG A 237 -12.50 -19.20 9.32
C ARG A 237 -12.27 -17.93 8.50
N ILE A 238 -11.04 -17.70 8.03
CA ILE A 238 -10.72 -16.52 7.22
C ILE A 238 -11.41 -16.61 5.86
N SER A 239 -11.35 -17.76 5.19
CA SER A 239 -11.96 -17.99 3.88
C SER A 239 -13.48 -17.78 3.93
N ASP A 240 -14.15 -18.29 4.96
CA ASP A 240 -15.57 -18.10 5.17
C ASP A 240 -15.94 -16.64 5.43
N ALA A 241 -15.14 -15.94 6.23
CA ALA A 241 -15.39 -14.54 6.53
C ALA A 241 -15.19 -13.65 5.29
N VAL A 242 -14.15 -13.92 4.51
CA VAL A 242 -13.89 -13.20 3.27
C VAL A 242 -14.97 -13.45 2.22
N SER A 243 -15.39 -14.71 2.07
CA SER A 243 -16.47 -15.08 1.15
C SER A 243 -17.78 -14.34 1.49
N ARG A 244 -18.11 -14.24 2.78
CA ARG A 244 -19.32 -13.52 3.23
C ARG A 244 -19.24 -12.01 3.07
N ASN A 245 -18.08 -11.40 3.32
CA ASN A 245 -17.95 -9.94 3.39
C ASN A 245 -17.49 -9.30 2.07
N ALA A 246 -16.71 -10.01 1.28
CA ALA A 246 -16.08 -9.48 0.05
C ALA A 246 -16.48 -10.24 -1.22
N ALA A 247 -17.22 -11.36 -1.12
CA ALA A 247 -17.58 -12.24 -2.23
C ALA A 247 -16.36 -12.73 -3.04
N VAL A 248 -15.20 -12.89 -2.38
CA VAL A 248 -13.94 -13.31 -2.97
C VAL A 248 -13.58 -14.70 -2.42
N LYS A 249 -13.21 -15.60 -3.32
CA LYS A 249 -12.59 -16.88 -2.92
C LYS A 249 -11.10 -16.67 -2.70
N LEU A 250 -10.55 -17.27 -1.65
CA LEU A 250 -9.14 -17.24 -1.34
C LEU A 250 -8.48 -18.58 -1.68
N LYS A 251 -7.22 -18.50 -2.14
CA LYS A 251 -6.25 -19.59 -2.02
C LYS A 251 -5.45 -19.35 -0.76
N ALA A 252 -5.04 -20.40 -0.07
CA ALA A 252 -4.20 -20.30 1.11
C ALA A 252 -3.08 -21.36 1.06
N GLY A 253 -1.87 -20.94 1.45
CA GLY A 253 -0.75 -21.82 1.71
C GLY A 253 -0.35 -21.70 3.18
N VAL A 254 0.07 -22.80 3.79
CA VAL A 254 0.39 -22.87 5.21
C VAL A 254 1.77 -23.45 5.42
N SER A 255 2.52 -22.90 6.35
CA SER A 255 3.75 -23.48 6.90
C SER A 255 3.71 -23.45 8.42
N ILE A 256 4.38 -24.41 9.07
CA ILE A 256 4.38 -24.53 10.54
C ILE A 256 5.81 -24.78 11.02
N ALA A 257 6.23 -23.98 12.01
CA ALA A 257 7.46 -24.21 12.72
C ALA A 257 7.20 -24.80 14.10
N PHE A 258 8.00 -25.78 14.46
CA PHE A 258 8.00 -26.37 15.80
C PHE A 258 9.34 -26.06 16.50
N ALA A 259 9.28 -25.60 17.73
CA ALA A 259 10.44 -25.53 18.62
C ALA A 259 10.59 -26.87 19.34
N GLY A 260 11.13 -27.88 18.69
CA GLY A 260 11.60 -29.13 19.31
C GLY A 260 10.61 -29.92 20.20
N PRO A 261 10.95 -31.14 20.63
CA PRO A 261 10.08 -31.97 21.45
C PRO A 261 9.86 -31.35 22.83
N ARG A 262 8.62 -31.33 23.31
CA ARG A 262 8.25 -30.99 24.69
C ARG A 262 9.17 -31.75 25.65
N ARG A 263 9.90 -31.03 26.50
CA ARG A 263 10.49 -31.63 27.69
C ARG A 263 9.36 -32.06 28.61
N THR A 264 9.01 -33.32 28.59
CA THR A 264 8.23 -33.91 29.71
C THR A 264 9.08 -33.78 30.98
N SER A 265 8.52 -33.15 32.00
CA SER A 265 9.11 -33.07 33.34
C SER A 265 9.31 -34.48 33.88
N GLY A 266 10.54 -34.94 33.87
CA GLY A 266 10.89 -36.23 34.43
C GLY A 266 12.40 -36.49 34.33
N THR A 267 13.10 -36.34 35.45
CA THR A 267 14.44 -36.82 35.80
C THR A 267 15.63 -36.30 34.97
N MET A 268 16.45 -35.50 35.65
CA MET A 268 17.82 -35.15 35.27
C MET A 268 18.63 -36.40 34.92
N ARG A 269 18.99 -36.53 33.66
CA ARG A 269 20.17 -37.27 33.24
C ARG A 269 20.95 -36.38 32.28
N THR A 270 22.18 -36.04 32.73
CA THR A 270 23.22 -35.42 31.94
C THR A 270 23.49 -36.27 30.71
N SER A 271 23.02 -35.84 29.58
CA SER A 271 23.44 -36.32 28.27
C SER A 271 23.71 -35.13 27.37
N ALA A 272 24.78 -35.23 26.59
CA ALA A 272 25.30 -34.20 25.69
C ALA A 272 24.17 -33.48 24.94
N ALA A 273 24.25 -32.15 24.90
CA ALA A 273 23.30 -31.27 24.21
C ALA A 273 23.26 -31.68 22.72
N VAL A 274 22.17 -32.38 22.32
CA VAL A 274 21.82 -32.51 20.91
C VAL A 274 21.46 -31.10 20.43
N PRO A 275 22.07 -30.58 19.34
CA PRO A 275 21.69 -29.27 18.81
C PRO A 275 20.20 -29.30 18.50
N GLN A 276 19.45 -28.44 19.18
CA GLN A 276 18.04 -28.25 18.82
C GLN A 276 18.00 -27.70 17.38
N PRO A 277 17.15 -28.23 16.49
CA PRO A 277 16.96 -27.62 15.19
C PRO A 277 16.52 -26.17 15.42
N ALA A 278 17.29 -25.23 14.90
CA ALA A 278 16.96 -23.82 14.95
C ALA A 278 15.56 -23.63 14.32
N MET A 279 14.69 -22.88 15.00
CA MET A 279 13.42 -22.47 14.38
C MET A 279 13.73 -21.82 13.03
N PRO A 280 13.04 -22.20 11.94
CA PRO A 280 13.18 -21.51 10.66
C PRO A 280 12.93 -20.03 10.87
N SER A 281 13.62 -19.18 10.11
CA SER A 281 13.38 -17.75 10.20
C SER A 281 11.93 -17.45 9.80
N THR A 282 11.40 -16.34 10.28
CA THR A 282 10.03 -15.92 9.89
C THR A 282 9.91 -15.67 8.41
N THR A 283 11.01 -15.28 7.77
CA THR A 283 11.12 -15.15 6.30
C THR A 283 11.01 -16.50 5.60
N ASP A 284 11.68 -17.54 6.14
CA ASP A 284 11.59 -18.89 5.59
C ASP A 284 10.18 -19.47 5.74
N LEU A 285 9.53 -19.26 6.89
CA LEU A 285 8.14 -19.65 7.09
C LEU A 285 7.20 -18.99 6.09
N LEU A 286 7.38 -17.71 5.86
CA LEU A 286 6.59 -16.96 4.88
C LEU A 286 6.83 -17.49 3.45
N ALA A 287 8.08 -17.77 3.10
CA ALA A 287 8.45 -18.34 1.80
C ALA A 287 7.83 -19.73 1.61
N GLN A 288 7.94 -20.62 2.59
CA GLN A 288 7.33 -21.95 2.54
C GLN A 288 5.80 -21.89 2.40
N ALA A 289 5.14 -20.95 3.11
CA ALA A 289 3.70 -20.77 2.98
C ALA A 289 3.31 -20.23 1.60
N ARG A 290 4.14 -19.38 0.99
CA ARG A 290 3.94 -18.91 -0.39
C ARG A 290 4.12 -20.04 -1.40
N ASP A 291 5.12 -20.89 -1.21
CA ASP A 291 5.36 -22.05 -2.08
C ASP A 291 4.18 -23.05 -2.01
N ALA A 292 3.66 -23.29 -0.80
CA ALA A 292 2.49 -24.15 -0.60
C ALA A 292 1.19 -23.59 -1.23
N LEU A 293 1.14 -22.29 -1.50
CA LEU A 293 0.00 -21.65 -2.16
C LEU A 293 0.01 -21.85 -3.70
N LEU A 294 1.19 -22.16 -4.28
CA LEU A 294 1.36 -22.38 -5.72
C LEU A 294 1.01 -23.80 -6.15
N HIS A 295 0.97 -24.74 -5.22
CA HIS A 295 0.63 -26.16 -5.44
C HIS A 295 -0.79 -26.48 -4.98
#